data_2afff021abc8118ed24ccdc95170f856
#
_entry.id   2afff021abc8118ed24ccdc95170f856
#
_cell.length_a   1.000
_cell.length_b   1.000
_cell.length_c   1.000
_cell.angle_alpha   90.00
_cell.angle_beta   90.00
_cell.angle_gamma   90.00
#
_symmetry.space_group_name_H-M   'P 1'
#
loop_
_entity.id
_entity.type
_entity.pdbx_description
1 polymer ?
#
loop_
_entity_poly.entity_id
_entity_poly.type
_entity_poly.pdbx_seq_one_letter_code
_entity_poly.pdbx_strand_id
1 'polypeptide(L)' 'MTLKELQENLKLLVDLGVDGDLQVRVYADHGQVSMSAGGVGIGYIEEDTYMAEPVHPDDIENNPEDYKDVIKVIEIWG' A
#
# COMPACT_ATOMS: atom_id res chain seq x y z
N MET A 1 -3.83 14.48 -5.38
CA MET A 1 -3.57 14.65 -3.92
C MET A 1 -2.56 15.76 -3.74
N THR A 2 -2.82 16.68 -2.82
CA THR A 2 -1.88 17.72 -2.44
C THR A 2 -0.95 17.23 -1.32
N LEU A 3 0.13 17.98 -1.08
CA LEU A 3 1.04 17.68 0.04
C LEU A 3 0.29 17.72 1.38
N LYS A 4 -0.60 18.68 1.55
CA LYS A 4 -1.41 18.80 2.78
C LYS A 4 -2.30 17.57 2.98
N GLU A 5 -2.96 17.10 1.92
CA GLU A 5 -3.80 15.90 1.98
C GLU A 5 -2.97 14.67 2.30
N LEU A 6 -1.77 14.55 1.73
CA LEU A 6 -0.86 13.44 2.04
C LEU A 6 -0.45 13.47 3.51
N GLN A 7 -0.10 14.64 4.05
CA GLN A 7 0.25 14.78 5.47
C GLN A 7 -0.90 14.34 6.38
N GLU A 8 -2.12 14.75 6.06
CA GLU A 8 -3.31 14.39 6.84
C GLU A 8 -3.57 12.89 6.80
N ASN A 9 -3.42 12.26 5.64
CA ASN A 9 -3.61 10.81 5.49
C ASN A 9 -2.54 10.02 6.24
N LEU A 10 -1.28 10.46 6.18
CA LEU A 10 -0.19 9.81 6.90
C LEU A 10 -0.38 9.94 8.41
N LYS A 11 -0.84 11.10 8.88
CA LYS A 11 -1.14 11.32 10.30
C LYS A 11 -2.24 10.38 10.77
N LEU A 12 -3.30 10.18 9.98
CA LEU A 12 -4.37 9.25 10.30
C LEU A 12 -3.85 7.83 10.47
N LEU A 13 -2.96 7.38 9.59
CA LEU A 13 -2.36 6.05 9.70
C LEU A 13 -1.55 5.90 10.98
N VAL A 14 -0.77 6.91 11.33
CA VAL A 14 0.02 6.91 12.59
C VAL A 14 -0.91 6.90 13.81
N ASP A 15 -1.95 7.72 13.79
CA ASP A 15 -2.93 7.83 14.90
C ASP A 15 -3.74 6.53 15.08
N LEU A 16 -3.95 5.77 14.01
CA LEU A 16 -4.62 4.47 14.04
C LEU A 16 -3.70 3.34 14.56
N GLY A 17 -2.44 3.65 14.85
CA GLY A 17 -1.50 2.66 15.37
C GLY A 17 -0.85 1.78 14.31
N VAL A 18 -0.82 2.21 13.06
CA VAL A 18 -0.11 1.50 11.99
C VAL A 18 1.39 1.49 12.29
N ASP A 19 2.02 0.32 12.13
CA ASP A 19 3.45 0.14 12.38
C ASP A 19 4.29 1.06 11.49
N GLY A 20 5.12 1.90 12.11
CA GLY A 20 5.99 2.84 11.41
C GLY A 20 7.14 2.18 10.63
N ASP A 21 7.41 0.90 10.87
CA ASP A 21 8.45 0.14 10.17
C ASP A 21 7.94 -0.51 8.88
N LEU A 22 6.66 -0.37 8.56
CA LEU A 22 6.12 -0.91 7.32
C LEU A 22 6.73 -0.22 6.09
N GLN A 23 7.05 -1.01 5.09
CA GLN A 23 7.57 -0.52 3.81
C GLN A 23 6.51 0.34 3.12
N VAL A 24 6.95 1.42 2.48
CA VAL A 24 6.07 2.25 1.63
C VAL A 24 6.28 1.86 0.18
N ARG A 25 5.19 1.54 -0.52
CA ARG A 25 5.24 1.16 -1.92
C ARG A 25 4.29 2.03 -2.74
N VAL A 26 4.67 2.24 -4.01
CA VAL A 26 3.86 3.00 -4.96
C VAL A 26 3.27 2.05 -5.98
N TYR A 27 1.97 2.10 -6.13
CA TYR A 27 1.26 1.37 -7.18
C TYR A 27 0.87 2.32 -8.30
N ALA A 28 1.49 2.16 -9.46
CA ALA A 28 1.25 2.99 -10.63
C ALA A 28 1.35 2.15 -11.91
N ASP A 29 0.45 2.42 -12.86
CA ASP A 29 0.41 1.68 -14.13
C ASP A 29 1.45 2.16 -15.14
N HIS A 30 1.96 3.38 -14.97
CA HIS A 30 2.84 4.03 -15.95
C HIS A 30 4.06 4.63 -15.26
N GLY A 31 5.20 3.94 -15.33
CA GLY A 31 6.44 4.37 -14.69
C GLY A 31 7.14 5.55 -15.34
N GLN A 32 6.73 5.99 -16.53
CA GLN A 32 7.41 7.04 -17.30
C GLN A 32 6.67 8.37 -17.34
N VAL A 33 5.50 8.47 -16.73
CA VAL A 33 4.70 9.70 -16.69
C VAL A 33 4.43 10.09 -15.26
N SER A 34 4.36 11.40 -15.02
CA SER A 34 3.96 11.93 -13.72
C SER A 34 2.44 11.80 -13.60
N MET A 35 1.98 11.18 -12.53
CA MET A 35 0.56 10.99 -12.26
C MET A 35 0.18 11.63 -10.94
N SER A 36 -1.05 12.11 -10.86
CA SER A 36 -1.58 12.57 -9.58
C SER A 36 -1.79 11.37 -8.65
N ALA A 37 -1.31 11.48 -7.41
CA ALA A 37 -1.58 10.46 -6.41
C ALA A 37 -3.06 10.52 -6.02
N GLY A 38 -3.72 9.36 -6.02
CA GLY A 38 -5.13 9.23 -5.69
C GLY A 38 -5.40 8.97 -4.22
N GLY A 39 -4.46 8.32 -3.52
CA GLY A 39 -4.64 8.02 -2.12
C GLY A 39 -3.45 7.30 -1.51
N VAL A 40 -3.52 7.12 -0.19
CA VAL A 40 -2.55 6.35 0.57
C VAL A 40 -3.28 5.51 1.61
N GLY A 41 -2.83 4.28 1.83
CA GLY A 41 -3.46 3.40 2.79
C GLY A 41 -2.67 2.12 3.00
N ILE A 42 -3.31 1.15 3.62
CA ILE A 42 -2.72 -0.15 3.85
C ILE A 42 -2.92 -1.04 2.63
N GLY A 43 -1.86 -1.69 2.17
CA GLY A 43 -1.90 -2.66 1.10
C GLY A 43 -1.18 -3.94 1.48
N TYR A 44 -1.22 -4.92 0.58
CA TYR A 44 -0.57 -6.21 0.75
C TYR A 44 0.11 -6.62 -0.54
N ILE A 45 1.28 -7.23 -0.44
CA ILE A 45 2.04 -7.74 -1.57
C ILE A 45 2.39 -9.21 -1.35
N GLU A 46 2.55 -9.96 -2.42
CA GLU A 46 2.84 -11.40 -2.33
C GLU A 46 4.24 -11.69 -1.78
N GLU A 47 5.22 -10.86 -2.12
CA GLU A 47 6.61 -11.09 -1.72
C GLU A 47 7.39 -9.78 -1.67
N ASP A 48 8.47 -9.76 -0.91
CA ASP A 48 9.31 -8.58 -0.76
C ASP A 48 10.28 -8.45 -1.93
N THR A 49 9.76 -8.04 -3.09
CA THR A 49 10.51 -7.77 -4.30
C THR A 49 10.19 -6.37 -4.82
N TYR A 50 11.05 -5.85 -5.69
CA TYR A 50 10.86 -4.52 -6.27
C TYR A 50 9.54 -4.42 -7.07
N MET A 51 9.18 -5.47 -7.79
CA MET A 51 8.00 -5.51 -8.66
C MET A 51 6.96 -6.51 -8.13
N ALA A 52 6.66 -6.47 -6.86
CA ALA A 52 5.69 -7.38 -6.26
C ALA A 52 4.27 -7.06 -6.72
N GLU A 53 3.46 -8.10 -6.91
CA GLU A 53 2.07 -7.95 -7.24
C GLU A 53 1.24 -7.61 -6.00
N PRO A 54 0.29 -6.66 -6.11
CA PRO A 54 -0.63 -6.37 -5.01
C PRO A 54 -1.61 -7.52 -4.80
N VAL A 55 -1.98 -7.73 -3.55
CA VAL A 55 -2.97 -8.73 -3.16
C VAL A 55 -4.17 -8.02 -2.54
N HIS A 56 -5.35 -8.34 -3.02
CA HIS A 56 -6.57 -7.75 -2.47
C HIS A 56 -6.89 -8.37 -1.11
N PRO A 57 -7.29 -7.56 -0.11
CA PRO A 57 -7.63 -8.09 1.23
C PRO A 57 -8.68 -9.19 1.23
N ASP A 58 -9.66 -9.12 0.32
CA ASP A 58 -10.70 -10.14 0.20
C ASP A 58 -10.13 -11.49 -0.19
N ASP A 59 -9.09 -11.53 -1.04
CA ASP A 59 -8.44 -12.78 -1.44
C ASP A 59 -7.74 -13.42 -0.25
N ILE A 60 -7.12 -12.61 0.61
CA ILE A 60 -6.46 -13.09 1.82
C ILE A 60 -7.50 -13.70 2.77
N GLU A 61 -8.63 -13.04 2.94
CA GLU A 61 -9.71 -13.50 3.82
C GLU A 61 -10.34 -14.80 3.31
N ASN A 62 -10.56 -14.90 1.99
CA ASN A 62 -11.21 -16.07 1.38
C ASN A 62 -10.28 -17.28 1.21
N ASN A 63 -8.98 -17.04 1.04
CA ASN A 63 -7.99 -18.09 0.79
C ASN A 63 -6.74 -17.88 1.66
N PRO A 64 -6.86 -17.90 2.99
CA PRO A 64 -5.75 -17.58 3.88
C PRO A 64 -4.55 -18.53 3.73
N GLU A 65 -4.77 -19.76 3.31
CA GLU A 65 -3.69 -20.73 3.11
C GLU A 65 -2.79 -20.39 1.92
N ASP A 66 -3.38 -19.78 0.87
CA ASP A 66 -2.64 -19.39 -0.34
C ASP A 66 -1.86 -18.09 -0.15
N TYR A 67 -2.27 -17.26 0.83
CA TYR A 67 -1.72 -15.92 1.05
C TYR A 67 -1.05 -15.73 2.40
N LYS A 68 -0.63 -16.80 3.05
CA LYS A 68 -0.03 -16.73 4.41
C LYS A 68 1.32 -16.00 4.46
N ASP A 69 2.02 -15.90 3.33
CA ASP A 69 3.31 -15.21 3.22
C ASP A 69 3.17 -13.76 2.73
N VAL A 70 1.96 -13.26 2.68
CA VAL A 70 1.66 -11.88 2.25
C VAL A 70 2.27 -10.88 3.22
N ILE A 71 2.84 -9.80 2.66
CA ILE A 71 3.47 -8.74 3.41
C ILE A 71 2.55 -7.52 3.44
N LYS A 72 2.30 -7.00 4.64
CA LYS A 72 1.57 -5.75 4.84
C LYS A 72 2.48 -4.56 4.57
N VAL A 73 2.01 -3.60 3.79
CA VAL A 73 2.76 -2.41 3.40
C VAL A 73 1.87 -1.17 3.45
N ILE A 74 2.49 0.00 3.38
CA ILE A 74 1.78 1.25 3.10
C ILE A 74 1.83 1.46 1.59
N GLU A 75 0.68 1.70 0.99
CA GLU A 75 0.55 1.82 -0.46
C GLU A 75 0.08 3.21 -0.85
N ILE A 76 0.76 3.81 -1.83
CA ILE A 76 0.35 5.05 -2.49
C ILE A 76 -0.08 4.67 -3.91
N TRP A 77 -1.30 5.04 -4.31
CA TRP A 77 -1.83 4.72 -5.64
C TRP A 77 -2.20 5.98 -6.42
N GLY A 78 -2.17 5.82 -7.74
CA GLY A 78 -2.54 6.87 -8.69
C GLY A 78 -4.02 6.97 -8.99
#